data_157a9a398778cb9648742b22edbfb3c4
#
_entry.id   157a9a398778cb9648742b22edbfb3c4
#
_cell.length_a   1.000
_cell.length_b   1.000
_cell.length_c   1.000
_cell.angle_alpha   90.00
_cell.angle_beta   90.00
_cell.angle_gamma   90.00
#
_symmetry.space_group_name_H-M   'P 1'
#
loop_
_entity.id
_entity.type
_entity.pdbx_description
1 polymer ?
#
loop_
_entity_poly.entity_id
_entity_poly.type
_entity_poly.pdbx_seq_one_letter_code
_entity_poly.pdbx_strand_id
1 'polypeptide(L)'
;MDVAIDVVDGRWKALLLWALESGPRRFGALRRMLPPVTEKVLAEQLRQMEADGLVAREVFPEAVLRVEYSLTARGESLNEALRPLGEWGDANRAHVERVRTP
;
A
#
# COMPACT_ATOMS: atom_id res chain seq x y z
N MET A 1 -19.87 -2.06 1.97
CA MET A 1 -18.72 -2.90 2.31
C MET A 1 -18.07 -3.52 1.08
N ASP A 2 -18.89 -3.96 0.12
CA ASP A 2 -18.40 -4.63 -1.10
C ASP A 2 -17.37 -3.81 -1.86
N VAL A 3 -17.66 -2.51 -2.06
CA VAL A 3 -16.77 -1.61 -2.80
C VAL A 3 -15.43 -1.45 -2.07
N ALA A 4 -15.46 -1.30 -0.76
CA ALA A 4 -14.23 -1.16 0.03
C ALA A 4 -13.39 -2.43 -0.04
N ILE A 5 -14.01 -3.60 0.04
CA ILE A 5 -13.31 -4.88 -0.07
C ILE A 5 -12.67 -5.03 -1.44
N ASP A 6 -13.39 -4.67 -2.51
CA ASP A 6 -12.84 -4.73 -3.86
C ASP A 6 -11.61 -3.84 -4.02
N VAL A 7 -11.66 -2.63 -3.47
CA VAL A 7 -10.55 -1.67 -3.61
C VAL A 7 -9.30 -2.14 -2.87
N VAL A 8 -9.45 -2.76 -1.70
CA VAL A 8 -8.30 -3.20 -0.88
C VAL A 8 -7.99 -4.70 -1.06
N ASP A 9 -8.59 -5.34 -2.03
CA ASP A 9 -8.43 -6.77 -2.25
C ASP A 9 -6.95 -7.19 -2.31
N GLY A 10 -6.63 -8.28 -1.61
CA GLY A 10 -5.27 -8.78 -1.50
C GLY A 10 -4.48 -8.10 -0.38
N ARG A 11 -3.27 -8.59 -0.19
CA ARG A 11 -2.42 -8.16 0.94
C ARG A 11 -1.65 -6.86 0.67
N TRP A 12 -1.43 -6.52 -0.61
CA TRP A 12 -0.44 -5.50 -0.94
C TRP A 12 -0.95 -4.07 -0.84
N LYS A 13 -2.22 -3.82 -1.16
CA LYS A 13 -2.73 -2.44 -1.22
C LYS A 13 -2.76 -1.77 0.15
N ALA A 14 -3.20 -2.47 1.18
CA ALA A 14 -3.18 -1.94 2.54
C ALA A 14 -1.74 -1.66 3.00
N LEU A 15 -0.80 -2.55 2.67
CA LEU A 15 0.61 -2.36 3.00
C LEU A 15 1.22 -1.15 2.26
N LEU A 16 0.83 -0.95 1.00
CA LEU A 16 1.30 0.20 0.23
C LEU A 16 0.74 1.52 0.76
N LEU A 17 -0.51 1.54 1.18
CA LEU A 17 -1.09 2.71 1.83
C LEU A 17 -0.29 3.07 3.08
N TRP A 18 0.03 2.08 3.90
CA TRP A 18 0.86 2.27 5.08
C TRP A 18 2.26 2.79 4.71
N ALA A 19 2.90 2.19 3.71
CA ALA A 19 4.26 2.57 3.31
C ALA A 19 4.33 3.99 2.76
N LEU A 20 3.25 4.50 2.17
CA LEU A 20 3.19 5.85 1.60
C LEU A 20 2.65 6.90 2.59
N GLU A 21 2.27 6.48 3.78
CA GLU A 21 1.65 7.37 4.77
C GLU A 21 2.55 8.54 5.14
N SER A 22 3.86 8.31 5.23
CA SER A 22 4.81 9.34 5.67
C SER A 22 5.33 10.24 4.53
N GLY A 23 4.91 10.00 3.30
CA GLY A 23 5.26 10.85 2.17
C GLY A 23 5.64 10.09 0.91
N PRO A 24 6.03 10.81 -0.14
CA PRO A 24 6.38 10.20 -1.43
C PRO A 24 7.56 9.23 -1.32
N ARG A 25 7.50 8.17 -2.12
CA ARG A 25 8.53 7.14 -2.16
C ARG A 25 8.80 6.67 -3.57
N ARG A 26 10.05 6.34 -3.87
CA ARG A 26 10.43 5.69 -5.11
C ARG A 26 10.10 4.21 -5.04
N PHE A 27 9.98 3.59 -6.20
CA PHE A 27 9.67 2.17 -6.33
C PHE A 27 10.59 1.26 -5.50
N GLY A 28 11.90 1.48 -5.59
CA GLY A 28 12.87 0.68 -4.83
C GLY A 28 12.72 0.83 -3.31
N ALA A 29 12.40 2.04 -2.85
CA ALA A 29 12.16 2.28 -1.43
C ALA A 29 10.92 1.54 -0.95
N LEU A 30 9.83 1.58 -1.74
CA LEU A 30 8.63 0.84 -1.42
C LEU A 30 8.91 -0.66 -1.33
N ARG A 31 9.66 -1.19 -2.28
CA ARG A 31 9.99 -2.61 -2.30
C ARG A 31 10.76 -3.03 -1.05
N ARG A 32 11.66 -2.18 -0.58
CA ARG A 32 12.43 -2.45 0.65
C ARG A 32 11.59 -2.40 1.92
N MET A 33 10.53 -1.59 1.93
CA MET A 33 9.64 -1.45 3.09
C MET A 33 8.64 -2.58 3.23
N LEU A 34 8.41 -3.32 2.15
CA LEU A 34 7.40 -4.37 2.11
C LEU A 34 8.04 -5.74 2.35
N PRO A 35 7.24 -6.73 2.77
CA PRO A 35 7.68 -8.13 2.70
C PRO A 35 8.12 -8.47 1.29
N PRO A 36 8.91 -9.54 1.08
CA PRO A 36 9.41 -9.89 -0.25
C PRO A 36 8.30 -9.91 -1.30
N VAL A 37 8.50 -9.14 -2.35
CA VAL A 37 7.55 -8.98 -3.46
C VAL A 37 8.34 -8.83 -4.75
N THR A 38 7.84 -9.41 -5.85
CA THR A 38 8.49 -9.24 -7.14
C THR A 38 8.22 -7.84 -7.69
N GLU A 39 9.11 -7.35 -8.54
CA GLU A 39 8.91 -6.08 -9.23
C GLU A 39 7.62 -6.08 -10.04
N LYS A 40 7.31 -7.20 -10.69
CA LYS A 40 6.11 -7.34 -11.49
C LYS A 40 4.84 -7.17 -10.65
N VAL A 41 4.77 -7.84 -9.51
CA VAL A 41 3.59 -7.76 -8.63
C VAL A 41 3.47 -6.35 -8.05
N LEU A 42 4.56 -5.77 -7.58
CA LEU A 42 4.53 -4.42 -7.01
C LEU A 42 4.11 -3.39 -8.05
N ALA A 43 4.67 -3.46 -9.27
CA ALA A 43 4.29 -2.55 -10.36
C ALA A 43 2.81 -2.68 -10.71
N GLU A 44 2.28 -3.90 -10.73
CA GLU A 44 0.88 -4.16 -11.02
C GLU A 44 -0.03 -3.56 -9.93
N GLN A 45 0.32 -3.75 -8.67
CA GLN A 45 -0.46 -3.20 -7.55
C GLN A 45 -0.47 -1.67 -7.57
N LEU A 46 0.68 -1.05 -7.81
CA LEU A 46 0.76 0.41 -7.92
C LEU A 46 -0.07 0.93 -9.09
N ARG A 47 -0.05 0.24 -10.23
CA ARG A 47 -0.85 0.63 -11.39
C ARG A 47 -2.34 0.56 -11.09
N GLN A 48 -2.79 -0.48 -10.40
CA GLN A 48 -4.19 -0.59 -10.00
C GLN A 48 -4.59 0.52 -9.02
N MET A 49 -3.72 0.83 -8.07
CA MET A 49 -3.98 1.89 -7.09
C MET A 49 -4.00 3.27 -7.77
N GLU A 50 -3.17 3.47 -8.76
CA GLU A 50 -3.18 4.70 -9.56
C GLU A 50 -4.49 4.81 -10.35
N ALA A 51 -4.92 3.72 -10.98
CA ALA A 51 -6.18 3.69 -11.73
C ALA A 51 -7.39 3.96 -10.81
N ASP A 52 -7.35 3.48 -9.58
CA ASP A 52 -8.40 3.72 -8.59
C ASP A 52 -8.32 5.12 -7.96
N GLY A 53 -7.31 5.90 -8.30
CA GLY A 53 -7.15 7.24 -7.77
C GLY A 53 -6.62 7.32 -6.36
N LEU A 54 -6.01 6.25 -5.86
CA LEU A 54 -5.45 6.19 -4.51
C LEU A 54 -4.02 6.70 -4.43
N VAL A 55 -3.29 6.56 -5.52
CA VAL A 55 -1.86 6.87 -5.62
C VAL A 55 -1.64 7.75 -6.84
N ALA A 56 -0.79 8.75 -6.69
CA ALA A 56 -0.28 9.56 -7.79
C ALA A 56 1.14 9.12 -8.12
N ARG A 57 1.42 9.04 -9.41
CA ARG A 57 2.75 8.74 -9.94
C ARG A 57 3.30 10.02 -10.56
N GLU A 58 4.42 10.50 -10.07
CA GLU A 58 5.03 11.73 -10.56
C GLU A 58 6.40 11.42 -11.14
N VAL A 59 6.64 11.90 -12.36
CA VAL A 59 7.91 11.74 -13.06
C VAL A 59 8.66 13.06 -13.03
N PHE A 60 9.87 13.04 -12.50
CA PHE A 60 10.74 14.23 -12.47
C PHE A 60 11.76 14.10 -13.59
N PRO A 61 11.78 15.06 -14.56
CA PRO A 61 12.66 14.99 -15.72
C PRO A 61 14.08 15.44 -15.33
N GLU A 62 14.81 14.54 -14.73
CA GLU A 62 16.22 14.74 -14.35
C GLU A 62 17.12 13.92 -15.29
N ALA A 63 18.44 14.09 -15.19
CA ALA A 63 19.40 13.34 -16.02
C ALA A 63 19.17 11.83 -15.89
N VAL A 64 18.87 11.37 -14.68
CA VAL A 64 18.33 10.04 -14.42
C VAL A 64 16.89 10.24 -13.99
N LEU A 65 15.95 9.67 -14.73
CA LEU A 65 14.53 9.83 -14.42
C LEU A 65 14.25 9.41 -12.98
N ARG A 66 13.58 10.29 -12.25
CA ARG A 66 13.12 10.01 -10.91
C ARG A 66 11.59 9.90 -10.94
N VAL A 67 11.08 8.78 -10.46
CA VAL A 67 9.65 8.52 -10.36
C VAL A 67 9.30 8.33 -8.89
N GLU A 68 8.32 9.06 -8.41
CA GLU A 68 7.84 8.95 -7.04
C GLU A 68 6.35 8.65 -7.01
N TYR A 69 5.96 7.84 -6.04
CA TYR A 69 4.57 7.52 -5.75
C TYR A 69 4.16 8.20 -4.45
N SER A 70 2.96 8.72 -4.40
CA SER A 70 2.42 9.37 -3.20
C SER A 70 0.93 9.08 -3.08
N LEU A 71 0.39 9.22 -1.86
CA LEU A 71 -1.04 9.10 -1.65
C LEU A 71 -1.75 10.35 -2.20
N THR A 72 -2.88 10.11 -2.86
CA THR A 72 -3.85 11.17 -3.15
C THR A 72 -4.70 11.44 -1.92
N ALA A 73 -5.53 12.47 -1.95
CA ALA A 73 -6.51 12.70 -0.89
C ALA A 73 -7.42 11.48 -0.69
N ARG A 74 -7.78 10.81 -1.78
CA ARG A 74 -8.59 9.58 -1.72
C ARG A 74 -7.81 8.45 -1.07
N GLY A 75 -6.52 8.30 -1.39
CA GLY A 75 -5.66 7.30 -0.76
C GLY A 75 -5.48 7.55 0.73
N GLU A 76 -5.30 8.80 1.13
CA GLU A 76 -5.23 9.18 2.53
C GLU A 76 -6.54 8.85 3.27
N SER A 77 -7.67 9.15 2.65
CA SER A 77 -8.99 8.84 3.20
C SER A 77 -9.18 7.35 3.43
N LEU A 78 -8.77 6.53 2.46
CA LEU A 78 -8.85 5.07 2.60
C LEU A 78 -7.91 4.57 3.70
N ASN A 79 -6.69 5.09 3.76
CA ASN A 79 -5.73 4.72 4.78
C ASN A 79 -6.27 5.00 6.19
N GLU A 80 -6.90 6.16 6.39
CA GLU A 80 -7.56 6.49 7.65
C GLU A 80 -8.71 5.53 7.98
N ALA A 81 -9.48 5.14 6.99
CA ALA A 81 -10.59 4.19 7.18
C ALA A 81 -10.09 2.79 7.57
N LEU A 82 -8.88 2.42 7.15
CA LEU A 82 -8.28 1.13 7.47
C LEU A 82 -7.56 1.12 8.83
N ARG A 83 -7.30 2.27 9.43
CA ARG A 83 -6.56 2.36 10.68
C ARG A 83 -7.16 1.54 11.81
N PRO A 84 -8.48 1.59 12.08
CA PRO A 84 -9.08 0.73 13.11
C PRO A 84 -8.90 -0.76 12.81
N LEU A 85 -8.93 -1.16 11.55
CA LEU A 85 -8.70 -2.54 11.17
C LEU A 85 -7.27 -2.97 11.47
N GLY A 86 -6.29 -2.12 11.18
CA GLY A 86 -4.89 -2.35 11.54
C GLY A 86 -4.69 -2.48 13.04
N GLU A 87 -5.33 -1.61 13.81
CA GLU A 87 -5.29 -1.67 15.27
C GLU A 87 -5.87 -2.97 15.81
N TRP A 88 -7.00 -3.42 15.23
CA TRP A 88 -7.57 -4.70 15.59
C TRP A 88 -6.59 -5.84 15.34
N GLY A 89 -5.92 -5.82 14.18
CA GLY A 89 -4.93 -6.83 13.81
C GLY A 89 -3.77 -6.87 14.82
N ASP A 90 -3.25 -5.70 15.19
CA ASP A 90 -2.15 -5.61 16.15
C ASP A 90 -2.58 -6.12 17.53
N ALA A 91 -3.78 -5.75 17.98
CA ALA A 91 -4.30 -6.18 19.28
C ALA A 91 -4.56 -7.69 19.34
N ASN A 92 -4.83 -8.32 18.20
CA ASN A 92 -5.17 -9.74 18.14
C ASN A 92 -4.07 -10.58 17.50
N ARG A 93 -2.90 -10.02 17.27
CA ARG A 93 -1.79 -10.68 16.56
C ARG A 93 -1.42 -12.02 17.19
N ALA A 94 -1.22 -12.05 18.49
CA ALA A 94 -0.80 -13.27 19.19
C ALA A 94 -1.83 -14.39 19.03
N HIS A 95 -3.11 -14.05 19.11
CA HIS A 95 -4.18 -15.03 18.94
C HIS A 95 -4.22 -15.57 17.51
N VAL A 96 -4.19 -14.67 16.53
CA VAL A 96 -4.27 -15.04 15.09
C VAL A 96 -3.08 -15.92 14.71
N GLU A 97 -1.88 -15.53 15.10
CA GLU A 97 -0.68 -16.29 14.79
C GLU A 97 -0.70 -17.67 15.43
N ARG A 98 -1.18 -17.77 16.69
CA ARG A 98 -1.30 -19.04 17.40
C ARG A 98 -2.24 -20.02 16.71
N VAL A 99 -3.42 -19.55 16.27
CA VAL A 99 -4.40 -20.43 15.63
C VAL A 99 -4.04 -20.78 14.18
N ARG A 100 -3.16 -20.02 13.55
CA ARG A 100 -2.71 -20.26 12.19
C ARG A 100 -1.40 -21.02 12.09
N THR A 101 -0.71 -21.20 13.21
CA THR A 101 0.52 -21.99 13.24
C THR A 101 0.15 -23.47 13.41
N PRO A 102 0.63 -24.36 12.50
CA PRO A 102 0.38 -25.80 12.58
C PRO A 102 0.97 -26.40 13.84
#